data_9f6aaf1420f9db1c37d75f0c36c39ad6
#
_entry.id   9f6aaf1420f9db1c37d75f0c36c39ad6
#
_cell.length_a   1.000
_cell.length_b   1.000
_cell.length_c   1.000
_cell.angle_alpha   90.00
_cell.angle_beta   90.00
_cell.angle_gamma   90.00
#
_symmetry.space_group_name_H-M   'P 1'
#
loop_
_entity.id
_entity.type
_entity.pdbx_description
1 polymer ?
#
loop_
_entity_poly.entity_id
_entity_poly.type
_entity_poly.pdbx_seq_one_letter_code
_entity_poly.pdbx_strand_id
1 'polypeptide(L)'
;MQLQVTNSPFTSEQAELINKLLPTLTETQKNWLSGYLAFYRAGEEAAAVAVPEAGAVSVVELEALAAQASAASQGPRDATILFGSQTGNSQRLAGRLADKLKGQGFEVTLSAMNQYKTNNLKKAGYLFVLVSTHGEGDPPDNALTFYEFLHSKRAPKLDGTKFSVLALGDTSYEFFCKTGQDFDARLTELGAERIADRVDCDVDFEDAAAGWIAAVTGVLLAAAAPASAPQAAVIAADSLAAVQGESVYTRANPFMAEVLENLNLNGRGSDRETRHLELSLEGSGLSYEPGDAVGVYPQNDPALVDDIIAFLQWNPEDAVVTGKAGETSSLREALLHHYEITVLTKPLLEKAVAFSGSAKLAELVKPENKDSLRAYVSGRDVLDLLRDFEPWTLGSGDLANVLRKLPPRLYSIASSLNSHPDEVHLTIRKVEYEAHGRERKGVCSVYASERLEPGDKLPIFIQQNPNFKPPVNPDTPVIMVGPGTGVAPFRAFLEDREELGAAGKAWLLYGDRHFVTDFLYQTDWQRMLNDGVLTKLDVAFSRDTEEKVYVQQRMLENGRELYKWLEEGAHVYVCGDEKHMAHDVQAALLDIIGQHGGKSPEGAAAYLTELQEQGRYQRDVY
;
A
#
# COMPACT_ATOMS: atom_id res chain seq x y z
N MET A 1 45.57 20.66 -16.64
CA MET A 1 45.63 21.61 -17.77
C MET A 1 44.85 22.84 -17.30
N GLN A 2 45.44 24.05 -17.32
CA GLN A 2 44.71 25.28 -16.94
C GLN A 2 44.00 25.84 -18.18
N LEU A 3 42.78 26.29 -18.04
CA LEU A 3 42.03 26.98 -19.08
C LEU A 3 42.61 28.39 -19.31
N GLN A 4 42.78 28.75 -20.57
CA GLN A 4 43.24 30.07 -21.01
C GLN A 4 42.34 30.50 -22.19
N VAL A 5 42.27 31.80 -22.46
CA VAL A 5 41.52 32.34 -23.60
C VAL A 5 41.98 31.75 -24.94
N THR A 6 43.22 31.31 -25.02
CA THR A 6 43.81 30.72 -26.24
C THR A 6 43.50 29.23 -26.46
N ASN A 7 43.04 28.55 -25.40
CA ASN A 7 42.74 27.11 -25.45
C ASN A 7 41.29 26.75 -25.05
N SER A 8 40.43 27.74 -24.86
CA SER A 8 39.04 27.57 -24.45
C SER A 8 38.16 28.73 -24.99
N PRO A 9 36.86 28.53 -25.13
CA PRO A 9 35.92 29.56 -25.58
C PRO A 9 35.56 30.59 -24.51
N PHE A 10 36.19 30.54 -23.34
CA PHE A 10 35.87 31.41 -22.17
C PHE A 10 36.63 32.71 -22.18
N THR A 11 36.02 33.77 -21.65
CA THR A 11 36.74 35.04 -21.39
C THR A 11 37.81 34.84 -20.31
N SER A 12 38.76 35.77 -20.21
CA SER A 12 39.83 35.73 -19.17
C SER A 12 39.26 35.54 -17.75
N GLU A 13 38.20 36.29 -17.42
CA GLU A 13 37.55 36.20 -16.09
C GLU A 13 36.86 34.86 -15.87
N GLN A 14 36.17 34.35 -16.88
CA GLN A 14 35.52 33.03 -16.83
C GLN A 14 36.53 31.89 -16.69
N ALA A 15 37.60 31.93 -17.44
CA ALA A 15 38.67 30.92 -17.37
C ALA A 15 39.35 30.95 -15.98
N GLU A 16 39.54 32.11 -15.40
CA GLU A 16 40.13 32.26 -14.06
C GLU A 16 39.20 31.71 -12.98
N LEU A 17 37.88 31.97 -13.06
CA LEU A 17 36.88 31.42 -12.13
C LEU A 17 36.79 29.90 -12.20
N ILE A 18 36.78 29.34 -13.39
CA ILE A 18 36.73 27.88 -13.63
C ILE A 18 38.01 27.24 -13.10
N ASN A 19 39.17 27.79 -13.36
CA ASN A 19 40.45 27.30 -12.86
C ASN A 19 40.56 27.32 -11.33
N LYS A 20 39.89 28.27 -10.65
CA LYS A 20 39.80 28.31 -9.19
C LYS A 20 38.79 27.30 -8.66
N LEU A 21 37.68 27.05 -9.35
CA LEU A 21 36.59 26.18 -8.90
C LEU A 21 36.94 24.70 -9.08
N LEU A 22 37.40 24.28 -10.27
CA LEU A 22 37.59 22.86 -10.63
C LEU A 22 38.49 22.09 -9.64
N PRO A 23 39.59 22.64 -9.10
CA PRO A 23 40.44 21.93 -8.12
C PRO A 23 39.76 21.70 -6.77
N THR A 24 38.72 22.48 -6.42
CA THR A 24 38.00 22.38 -5.14
C THR A 24 36.87 21.36 -5.17
N LEU A 25 36.49 20.86 -6.36
CA LEU A 25 35.40 19.93 -6.56
C LEU A 25 35.86 18.49 -6.40
N THR A 26 35.04 17.67 -5.73
CA THR A 26 35.17 16.21 -5.71
C THR A 26 34.87 15.62 -7.10
N GLU A 27 35.30 14.38 -7.36
CA GLU A 27 35.00 13.69 -8.64
C GLU A 27 33.47 13.57 -8.89
N THR A 28 32.68 13.34 -7.83
CA THR A 28 31.22 13.30 -7.91
C THR A 28 30.64 14.66 -8.34
N GLN A 29 31.13 15.75 -7.78
CA GLN A 29 30.71 17.11 -8.14
C GLN A 29 31.12 17.50 -9.57
N LYS A 30 32.30 17.05 -10.05
CA LYS A 30 32.74 17.25 -11.43
C LYS A 30 31.85 16.49 -12.43
N ASN A 31 31.49 15.25 -12.11
CA ASN A 31 30.60 14.44 -12.94
C ASN A 31 29.19 15.05 -13.00
N TRP A 32 28.66 15.55 -11.87
CA TRP A 32 27.38 16.25 -11.81
C TRP A 32 27.40 17.55 -12.65
N LEU A 33 28.43 18.36 -12.50
CA LEU A 33 28.59 19.62 -13.25
C LEU A 33 28.71 19.36 -14.78
N SER A 34 29.40 18.30 -15.19
CA SER A 34 29.49 17.88 -16.58
C SER A 34 28.11 17.53 -17.15
N GLY A 35 27.30 16.78 -16.41
CA GLY A 35 25.92 16.45 -16.79
C GLY A 35 25.02 17.68 -16.88
N TYR A 36 25.12 18.60 -15.91
CA TYR A 36 24.37 19.84 -15.90
C TYR A 36 24.69 20.73 -17.11
N LEU A 37 25.97 20.89 -17.44
CA LEU A 37 26.40 21.68 -18.61
C LEU A 37 26.00 21.03 -19.92
N ALA A 38 25.98 19.69 -20.02
CA ALA A 38 25.49 18.98 -21.20
C ALA A 38 23.98 19.21 -21.40
N PHE A 39 23.21 19.25 -20.33
CA PHE A 39 21.77 19.55 -20.37
C PHE A 39 21.49 21.00 -20.80
N TYR A 40 22.26 21.96 -20.29
CA TYR A 40 22.12 23.37 -20.67
C TYR A 40 22.42 23.61 -22.17
N ARG A 41 23.37 22.87 -22.73
CA ARG A 41 23.75 22.94 -24.17
C ARG A 41 22.62 22.39 -25.08
N ALA A 42 21.88 21.38 -24.63
CA ALA A 42 20.77 20.83 -25.39
C ALA A 42 19.56 21.80 -25.49
N GLY A 43 19.44 22.74 -24.52
CA GLY A 43 18.41 23.78 -24.52
C GLY A 43 18.73 24.98 -25.46
N GLU A 44 20.00 25.28 -25.70
CA GLU A 44 20.42 26.41 -26.55
C GLU A 44 20.53 26.05 -28.06
N GLU A 45 20.79 24.81 -28.43
CA GLU A 45 20.83 24.37 -29.83
C GLU A 45 19.46 24.35 -30.53
N ALA A 46 18.35 24.47 -29.74
CA ALA A 46 17.01 24.61 -30.29
C ALA A 46 16.67 26.05 -30.77
N ALA A 47 17.55 27.03 -30.57
CA ALA A 47 17.31 28.45 -30.86
C ALA A 47 18.08 29.03 -32.05
N ALA A 48 18.86 28.24 -32.77
CA ALA A 48 19.68 28.73 -33.90
C ALA A 48 19.49 27.93 -35.18
N VAL A 49 18.39 28.16 -35.90
CA VAL A 49 18.26 27.83 -37.31
C VAL A 49 17.94 29.11 -38.08
N ALA A 50 18.83 29.43 -39.01
CA ALA A 50 18.84 30.65 -39.82
C ALA A 50 17.62 30.78 -40.74
N VAL A 51 17.14 32.00 -40.87
CA VAL A 51 16.06 32.45 -41.75
C VAL A 51 16.62 32.79 -43.13
N PRO A 52 15.99 32.39 -44.28
CA PRO A 52 16.18 33.04 -45.55
C PRO A 52 15.23 34.20 -45.73
N GLU A 53 15.74 35.33 -46.18
CA GLU A 53 14.97 36.53 -46.52
C GLU A 53 13.98 36.30 -47.65
N ALA A 54 12.69 36.61 -47.43
CA ALA A 54 11.81 37.24 -48.41
C ALA A 54 10.42 37.58 -47.83
N GLY A 55 10.02 38.85 -47.89
CA GLY A 55 8.61 39.30 -47.90
C GLY A 55 8.08 39.77 -46.56
N ALA A 56 7.99 41.08 -46.38
CA ALA A 56 7.42 41.74 -45.23
C ALA A 56 5.93 41.45 -45.03
N VAL A 57 5.61 40.63 -44.03
CA VAL A 57 4.29 40.55 -43.38
C VAL A 57 4.46 41.10 -41.96
N SER A 58 3.54 41.94 -41.50
CA SER A 58 3.71 42.65 -40.23
C SER A 58 3.79 41.69 -39.05
N VAL A 59 4.68 41.97 -38.11
CA VAL A 59 4.94 41.17 -36.92
C VAL A 59 3.66 40.88 -36.09
N VAL A 60 2.68 41.78 -36.14
CA VAL A 60 1.39 41.66 -35.46
C VAL A 60 0.46 40.59 -36.06
N GLU A 61 0.53 40.35 -37.39
CA GLU A 61 -0.26 39.29 -38.04
C GLU A 61 0.40 37.92 -37.88
N LEU A 62 1.71 37.83 -37.75
CA LEU A 62 2.44 36.57 -37.43
C LEU A 62 2.25 36.14 -35.99
N GLU A 63 2.21 37.09 -35.03
CA GLU A 63 1.88 36.79 -33.62
C GLU A 63 0.41 36.37 -33.46
N ALA A 64 -0.52 36.97 -34.19
CA ALA A 64 -1.93 36.57 -34.15
C ALA A 64 -2.17 35.20 -34.82
N LEU A 65 -1.47 34.86 -35.90
CA LEU A 65 -1.52 33.56 -36.56
C LEU A 65 -0.78 32.46 -35.73
N ALA A 66 0.33 32.80 -35.10
CA ALA A 66 1.03 31.90 -34.19
C ALA A 66 0.20 31.63 -32.91
N ALA A 67 -0.44 32.66 -32.36
CA ALA A 67 -1.36 32.51 -31.22
C ALA A 67 -2.60 31.70 -31.56
N GLN A 68 -3.18 31.87 -32.78
CA GLN A 68 -4.32 31.08 -33.26
C GLN A 68 -3.94 29.65 -33.63
N ALA A 69 -2.75 29.40 -34.21
CA ALA A 69 -2.25 28.06 -34.50
C ALA A 69 -1.86 27.30 -33.22
N SER A 70 -1.34 27.99 -32.19
CA SER A 70 -1.03 27.37 -30.90
C SER A 70 -2.29 27.06 -30.06
N ALA A 71 -3.37 27.81 -30.25
CA ALA A 71 -4.65 27.57 -29.56
C ALA A 71 -5.49 26.45 -30.22
N ALA A 72 -5.22 26.08 -31.47
CA ALA A 72 -6.05 25.13 -32.23
C ALA A 72 -5.51 23.68 -32.21
N SER A 73 -4.38 23.38 -31.54
CA SER A 73 -3.77 22.05 -31.55
C SER A 73 -3.37 21.47 -30.19
N GLN A 74 -3.80 22.08 -29.09
CA GLN A 74 -3.56 21.51 -27.76
C GLN A 74 -4.83 20.83 -27.26
N GLY A 75 -4.80 19.48 -27.18
CA GLY A 75 -5.80 18.72 -26.44
C GLY A 75 -5.87 19.21 -24.97
N PRO A 76 -6.94 18.84 -24.25
CA PRO A 76 -7.10 19.27 -22.85
C PRO A 76 -5.84 18.96 -22.06
N ARG A 77 -5.31 19.94 -21.32
CA ARG A 77 -4.16 19.78 -20.42
C ARG A 77 -4.58 19.62 -18.96
N ASP A 78 -5.85 19.38 -18.71
CA ASP A 78 -6.40 19.09 -17.40
C ASP A 78 -6.44 17.58 -17.17
N ALA A 79 -5.91 17.11 -16.05
CA ALA A 79 -5.92 15.71 -15.65
C ALA A 79 -6.53 15.59 -14.24
N THR A 80 -7.55 14.76 -14.10
CA THR A 80 -8.14 14.41 -12.82
C THR A 80 -7.66 13.03 -12.40
N ILE A 81 -7.03 12.93 -11.26
CA ILE A 81 -6.54 11.69 -10.66
C ILE A 81 -7.34 11.42 -9.40
N LEU A 82 -8.09 10.32 -9.40
CA LEU A 82 -8.90 9.88 -8.27
C LEU A 82 -8.30 8.61 -7.68
N PHE A 83 -8.17 8.57 -6.37
CA PHE A 83 -7.67 7.38 -5.69
C PHE A 83 -8.64 6.88 -4.63
N GLY A 84 -8.68 5.53 -4.49
CA GLY A 84 -9.30 4.80 -3.40
C GLY A 84 -8.28 3.84 -2.81
N SER A 85 -8.01 3.95 -1.50
CA SER A 85 -6.96 3.18 -0.85
C SER A 85 -7.28 2.94 0.61
N GLN A 86 -7.13 1.70 1.07
CA GLN A 86 -7.22 1.37 2.49
C GLN A 86 -5.90 1.62 3.19
N THR A 87 -4.80 1.18 2.59
CA THR A 87 -3.44 1.18 3.16
C THR A 87 -2.52 2.29 2.61
N GLY A 88 -3.07 3.28 1.88
CA GLY A 88 -2.32 4.39 1.31
C GLY A 88 -1.55 4.08 0.01
N ASN A 89 -1.46 2.82 -0.46
CA ASN A 89 -0.67 2.47 -1.64
C ASN A 89 -1.18 3.15 -2.93
N SER A 90 -2.49 3.12 -3.19
CA SER A 90 -3.08 3.81 -4.35
C SER A 90 -2.89 5.32 -4.27
N GLN A 91 -2.97 5.91 -3.07
CA GLN A 91 -2.73 7.33 -2.83
C GLN A 91 -1.28 7.72 -3.19
N ARG A 92 -0.29 6.94 -2.72
CA ARG A 92 1.13 7.16 -3.03
C ARG A 92 1.40 7.08 -4.54
N LEU A 93 0.85 6.08 -5.22
CA LEU A 93 0.98 5.94 -6.68
C LEU A 93 0.28 7.07 -7.44
N ALA A 94 -0.87 7.53 -6.96
CA ALA A 94 -1.59 8.68 -7.51
C ALA A 94 -0.78 9.98 -7.37
N GLY A 95 -0.10 10.17 -6.25
CA GLY A 95 0.86 11.26 -6.04
C GLY A 95 2.00 11.23 -7.06
N ARG A 96 2.64 10.06 -7.24
CA ARG A 96 3.72 9.88 -8.25
C ARG A 96 3.25 10.21 -9.68
N LEU A 97 2.04 9.79 -10.06
CA LEU A 97 1.46 10.16 -11.36
C LEU A 97 1.21 11.67 -11.45
N ALA A 98 0.66 12.28 -10.39
CA ALA A 98 0.37 13.71 -10.33
C ALA A 98 1.63 14.55 -10.51
N ASP A 99 2.71 14.23 -9.81
CA ASP A 99 3.97 14.95 -9.91
C ASP A 99 4.61 14.83 -11.29
N LYS A 100 4.54 13.63 -11.88
CA LYS A 100 5.03 13.40 -13.24
C LYS A 100 4.24 14.20 -14.28
N LEU A 101 2.92 14.27 -14.16
CA LEU A 101 2.07 15.06 -15.06
C LEU A 101 2.24 16.57 -14.87
N LYS A 102 2.36 17.05 -13.63
CA LYS A 102 2.69 18.46 -13.33
C LYS A 102 4.04 18.85 -13.95
N GLY A 103 5.06 17.99 -13.83
CA GLY A 103 6.37 18.18 -14.47
C GLY A 103 6.30 18.26 -16.01
N GLN A 104 5.23 17.73 -16.63
CA GLN A 104 4.96 17.78 -18.07
C GLN A 104 4.00 18.93 -18.45
N GLY A 105 3.63 19.81 -17.53
CA GLY A 105 2.82 20.99 -17.75
C GLY A 105 1.30 20.73 -17.80
N PHE A 106 0.83 19.66 -17.18
CA PHE A 106 -0.60 19.42 -16.98
C PHE A 106 -1.13 20.13 -15.72
N GLU A 107 -2.35 20.63 -15.79
CA GLU A 107 -3.13 21.02 -14.61
C GLU A 107 -3.71 19.76 -13.96
N VAL A 108 -3.23 19.40 -12.77
CA VAL A 108 -3.61 18.14 -12.13
C VAL A 108 -4.50 18.38 -10.93
N THR A 109 -5.70 17.79 -10.96
CA THR A 109 -6.57 17.63 -9.79
C THR A 109 -6.34 16.25 -9.20
N LEU A 110 -5.67 16.17 -8.04
CA LEU A 110 -5.49 14.94 -7.26
C LEU A 110 -6.47 14.94 -6.10
N SER A 111 -7.29 13.90 -5.96
CA SER A 111 -8.30 13.83 -4.90
C SER A 111 -8.57 12.39 -4.48
N ALA A 112 -8.81 12.17 -3.18
CA ALA A 112 -9.49 10.97 -2.72
C ALA A 112 -10.93 10.96 -3.27
N MET A 113 -11.46 9.76 -3.55
CA MET A 113 -12.76 9.61 -4.19
C MET A 113 -13.91 10.16 -3.35
N ASN A 114 -13.87 10.02 -2.02
CA ASN A 114 -14.87 10.56 -1.09
C ASN A 114 -14.84 12.09 -0.98
N GLN A 115 -13.74 12.73 -1.33
CA GLN A 115 -13.58 14.19 -1.30
C GLN A 115 -13.88 14.84 -2.67
N TYR A 116 -13.99 14.03 -3.72
CA TYR A 116 -14.21 14.54 -5.07
C TYR A 116 -15.66 14.93 -5.31
N LYS A 117 -15.88 16.17 -5.75
CA LYS A 117 -17.22 16.66 -6.12
C LYS A 117 -17.68 16.01 -7.43
N THR A 118 -18.60 15.07 -7.34
CA THR A 118 -19.12 14.26 -8.48
C THR A 118 -19.66 15.09 -9.65
N ASN A 119 -20.13 16.32 -9.39
CA ASN A 119 -20.56 17.25 -10.44
C ASN A 119 -19.43 17.70 -11.38
N ASN A 120 -18.19 17.60 -10.96
CA ASN A 120 -17.03 17.94 -11.79
C ASN A 120 -16.64 16.82 -12.76
N LEU A 121 -17.15 15.60 -12.57
CA LEU A 121 -16.80 14.44 -13.38
C LEU A 121 -17.05 14.67 -14.88
N LYS A 122 -18.13 15.37 -15.25
CA LYS A 122 -18.43 15.74 -16.65
C LYS A 122 -17.41 16.67 -17.30
N LYS A 123 -16.57 17.32 -16.51
CA LYS A 123 -15.59 18.32 -17.00
C LYS A 123 -14.20 17.72 -17.14
N ALA A 124 -13.98 16.50 -16.62
CA ALA A 124 -12.68 15.84 -16.68
C ALA A 124 -12.34 15.47 -18.13
N GLY A 125 -11.32 16.10 -18.69
CA GLY A 125 -10.78 15.74 -20.01
C GLY A 125 -10.03 14.41 -19.94
N TYR A 126 -9.13 14.28 -18.97
CA TYR A 126 -8.45 13.03 -18.61
C TYR A 126 -8.82 12.63 -17.19
N LEU A 127 -9.18 11.35 -17.01
CA LEU A 127 -9.56 10.76 -15.74
C LEU A 127 -8.70 9.52 -15.46
N PHE A 128 -7.90 9.55 -14.41
CA PHE A 128 -7.11 8.42 -13.98
C PHE A 128 -7.64 7.91 -12.63
N VAL A 129 -7.93 6.63 -12.57
CA VAL A 129 -8.45 5.97 -11.37
C VAL A 129 -7.40 5.01 -10.85
N LEU A 130 -6.93 5.22 -9.61
CA LEU A 130 -6.03 4.30 -8.92
C LEU A 130 -6.75 3.76 -7.69
N VAL A 131 -7.06 2.47 -7.68
CA VAL A 131 -7.92 1.92 -6.63
C VAL A 131 -7.46 0.54 -6.20
N SER A 132 -7.45 0.30 -4.87
CA SER A 132 -7.28 -1.03 -4.31
C SER A 132 -8.63 -1.76 -4.20
N THR A 133 -8.57 -3.07 -4.16
CA THR A 133 -9.69 -3.92 -3.78
C THR A 133 -9.49 -4.34 -2.33
N HIS A 134 -10.54 -4.23 -1.53
CA HIS A 134 -10.55 -4.56 -0.12
C HIS A 134 -11.45 -5.76 0.14
N GLY A 135 -11.13 -6.58 1.15
CA GLY A 135 -11.92 -7.72 1.57
C GLY A 135 -12.34 -8.66 0.43
N GLU A 136 -13.62 -8.95 0.36
CA GLU A 136 -14.21 -9.90 -0.61
C GLU A 136 -14.56 -9.23 -1.97
N GLY A 137 -13.82 -8.19 -2.36
CA GLY A 137 -13.99 -7.54 -3.65
C GLY A 137 -14.56 -6.12 -3.56
N ASP A 138 -14.66 -5.58 -2.36
CA ASP A 138 -15.28 -4.29 -2.07
C ASP A 138 -14.33 -3.11 -2.37
N PRO A 139 -14.87 -1.94 -2.69
CA PRO A 139 -14.08 -0.72 -2.76
C PRO A 139 -13.59 -0.30 -1.37
N PRO A 140 -12.40 0.33 -1.26
CA PRO A 140 -11.94 0.93 -0.02
C PRO A 140 -12.93 1.96 0.53
N ASP A 141 -12.92 2.20 1.84
CA ASP A 141 -13.84 3.13 2.51
C ASP A 141 -13.92 4.49 1.82
N ASN A 142 -12.77 5.05 1.45
CA ASN A 142 -12.71 6.34 0.78
C ASN A 142 -13.11 6.30 -0.72
N ALA A 143 -13.46 5.14 -1.27
CA ALA A 143 -13.96 4.98 -2.63
C ALA A 143 -15.45 4.61 -2.69
N LEU A 144 -16.03 4.09 -1.61
CA LEU A 144 -17.36 3.49 -1.59
C LEU A 144 -18.45 4.43 -2.11
N THR A 145 -18.55 5.64 -1.57
CA THR A 145 -19.57 6.62 -1.97
C THR A 145 -19.48 7.00 -3.46
N PHE A 146 -18.26 7.14 -3.98
CA PHE A 146 -18.03 7.45 -5.38
C PHE A 146 -18.33 6.25 -6.29
N TYR A 147 -18.00 5.05 -5.86
CA TYR A 147 -18.33 3.79 -6.53
C TYR A 147 -19.86 3.62 -6.67
N GLU A 148 -20.62 3.78 -5.58
CA GLU A 148 -22.07 3.73 -5.58
C GLU A 148 -22.70 4.80 -6.47
N PHE A 149 -22.15 6.03 -6.44
CA PHE A 149 -22.59 7.10 -7.31
C PHE A 149 -22.43 6.71 -8.79
N LEU A 150 -21.28 6.20 -9.21
CA LEU A 150 -21.05 5.78 -10.60
C LEU A 150 -21.98 4.66 -11.06
N HIS A 151 -22.36 3.74 -10.16
CA HIS A 151 -23.28 2.65 -10.46
C HIS A 151 -24.75 3.04 -10.35
N SER A 152 -25.04 4.22 -9.83
CA SER A 152 -26.40 4.75 -9.72
C SER A 152 -26.93 5.30 -11.06
N LYS A 153 -28.25 5.55 -11.12
CA LYS A 153 -28.88 6.25 -12.25
C LYS A 153 -28.49 7.73 -12.38
N ARG A 154 -27.80 8.27 -11.38
CA ARG A 154 -27.33 9.68 -11.35
C ARG A 154 -25.99 9.86 -12.04
N ALA A 155 -25.30 8.77 -12.37
CA ALA A 155 -24.03 8.81 -13.07
C ALA A 155 -24.16 9.54 -14.42
N PRO A 156 -23.30 10.51 -14.70
CA PRO A 156 -23.38 11.25 -15.96
C PRO A 156 -22.84 10.42 -17.13
N LYS A 157 -23.27 10.76 -18.36
CA LYS A 157 -22.53 10.35 -19.56
C LYS A 157 -21.16 11.05 -19.59
N LEU A 158 -20.13 10.31 -20.01
CA LEU A 158 -18.74 10.75 -20.03
C LEU A 158 -18.18 10.79 -21.46
N ASP A 159 -19.04 11.06 -22.43
CA ASP A 159 -18.63 11.20 -23.83
C ASP A 159 -17.55 12.29 -23.97
N GLY A 160 -16.38 11.91 -24.49
CA GLY A 160 -15.22 12.80 -24.61
C GLY A 160 -14.24 12.79 -23.44
N THR A 161 -14.57 12.15 -22.31
CA THR A 161 -13.62 11.88 -21.22
C THR A 161 -12.68 10.73 -21.63
N LYS A 162 -11.39 10.92 -21.45
CA LYS A 162 -10.36 9.90 -21.69
C LYS A 162 -9.88 9.33 -20.37
N PHE A 163 -9.79 8.01 -20.24
CA PHE A 163 -9.48 7.41 -18.94
C PHE A 163 -8.51 6.23 -19.01
N SER A 164 -7.94 5.90 -17.86
CA SER A 164 -7.29 4.62 -17.58
C SER A 164 -7.38 4.29 -16.09
N VAL A 165 -7.26 2.99 -15.76
CA VAL A 165 -7.41 2.48 -14.40
C VAL A 165 -6.15 1.70 -14.01
N LEU A 166 -5.63 1.96 -12.81
CA LEU A 166 -4.65 1.11 -12.13
C LEU A 166 -5.35 0.45 -10.93
N ALA A 167 -5.44 -0.86 -10.95
CA ALA A 167 -6.07 -1.64 -9.90
C ALA A 167 -5.01 -2.34 -9.05
N LEU A 168 -5.14 -2.27 -7.73
CA LEU A 168 -4.29 -2.99 -6.78
C LEU A 168 -5.11 -4.07 -6.09
N GLY A 169 -4.51 -5.23 -5.89
CA GLY A 169 -5.13 -6.36 -5.21
C GLY A 169 -4.11 -7.39 -4.75
N ASP A 170 -4.59 -8.55 -4.35
CA ASP A 170 -3.79 -9.73 -4.02
C ASP A 170 -4.43 -10.95 -4.69
N THR A 171 -3.66 -11.67 -5.49
CA THR A 171 -4.12 -12.88 -6.21
C THR A 171 -4.47 -14.04 -5.30
N SER A 172 -4.18 -13.95 -4.00
CA SER A 172 -4.64 -14.93 -3.01
C SER A 172 -6.14 -14.79 -2.69
N TYR A 173 -6.75 -13.65 -3.02
CA TYR A 173 -8.19 -13.41 -2.85
C TYR A 173 -8.97 -13.69 -4.14
N GLU A 174 -10.21 -14.15 -3.98
CA GLU A 174 -11.07 -14.51 -5.11
C GLU A 174 -11.33 -13.32 -6.04
N PHE A 175 -11.60 -12.17 -5.47
CA PHE A 175 -12.00 -10.98 -6.19
C PHE A 175 -10.80 -10.05 -6.47
N PHE A 176 -9.69 -10.66 -6.94
CA PHE A 176 -8.48 -9.95 -7.31
C PHE A 176 -8.79 -8.75 -8.22
N CYS A 177 -8.41 -7.56 -7.78
CA CYS A 177 -8.59 -6.30 -8.49
C CYS A 177 -10.03 -5.99 -8.94
N LYS A 178 -11.04 -6.59 -8.30
CA LYS A 178 -12.46 -6.49 -8.68
C LYS A 178 -12.95 -5.05 -8.75
N THR A 179 -12.65 -4.24 -7.75
CA THR A 179 -13.04 -2.83 -7.70
C THR A 179 -12.52 -2.05 -8.92
N GLY A 180 -11.26 -2.24 -9.30
CA GLY A 180 -10.69 -1.61 -10.49
C GLY A 180 -11.32 -2.10 -11.78
N GLN A 181 -11.67 -3.39 -11.86
CA GLN A 181 -12.39 -3.98 -12.99
C GLN A 181 -13.77 -3.34 -13.15
N ASP A 182 -14.48 -3.14 -12.05
CA ASP A 182 -15.79 -2.51 -12.05
C ASP A 182 -15.75 -1.03 -12.46
N PHE A 183 -14.76 -0.27 -11.96
CA PHE A 183 -14.54 1.11 -12.41
C PHE A 183 -14.25 1.16 -13.91
N ASP A 184 -13.38 0.33 -14.41
CA ASP A 184 -12.99 0.28 -15.82
C ASP A 184 -14.18 -0.07 -16.73
N ALA A 185 -14.95 -1.09 -16.37
CA ALA A 185 -16.16 -1.47 -17.09
C ALA A 185 -17.20 -0.35 -17.05
N ARG A 186 -17.43 0.24 -15.88
CA ARG A 186 -18.46 1.26 -15.71
C ARG A 186 -18.15 2.58 -16.41
N LEU A 187 -16.89 3.03 -16.40
CA LEU A 187 -16.46 4.21 -17.15
C LEU A 187 -16.64 4.01 -18.65
N THR A 188 -16.33 2.81 -19.16
CA THR A 188 -16.59 2.44 -20.56
C THR A 188 -18.08 2.49 -20.90
N GLU A 189 -18.97 1.93 -20.05
CA GLU A 189 -20.43 1.98 -20.23
C GLU A 189 -20.99 3.42 -20.22
N LEU A 190 -20.36 4.31 -19.47
CA LEU A 190 -20.74 5.72 -19.41
C LEU A 190 -20.27 6.53 -20.64
N GLY A 191 -19.51 5.91 -21.56
CA GLY A 191 -19.07 6.52 -22.82
C GLY A 191 -17.66 7.10 -22.78
N ALA A 192 -16.89 6.88 -21.72
CA ALA A 192 -15.50 7.33 -21.66
C ALA A 192 -14.58 6.46 -22.55
N GLU A 193 -13.56 7.07 -23.14
CA GLU A 193 -12.58 6.45 -24.02
C GLU A 193 -11.36 5.97 -23.22
N ARG A 194 -11.04 4.65 -23.26
CA ARG A 194 -9.85 4.13 -22.63
C ARG A 194 -8.62 4.46 -23.47
N ILE A 195 -7.64 5.20 -22.88
CA ILE A 195 -6.40 5.61 -23.60
C ILE A 195 -5.19 4.72 -23.30
N ALA A 196 -5.24 3.96 -22.24
CA ALA A 196 -4.28 2.93 -21.90
C ALA A 196 -5.02 1.78 -21.21
N ASP A 197 -4.59 0.54 -21.42
CA ASP A 197 -5.21 -0.62 -20.82
C ASP A 197 -5.15 -0.55 -19.30
N ARG A 198 -6.19 -1.10 -18.63
CA ARG A 198 -6.17 -1.31 -17.20
C ARG A 198 -5.03 -2.25 -16.84
N VAL A 199 -4.33 -1.95 -15.76
CA VAL A 199 -3.33 -2.84 -15.17
C VAL A 199 -3.81 -3.31 -13.82
N ASP A 200 -3.91 -4.63 -13.66
CA ASP A 200 -4.24 -5.32 -12.41
C ASP A 200 -2.94 -5.73 -11.72
N CYS A 201 -2.63 -5.10 -10.60
CA CYS A 201 -1.39 -5.28 -9.85
C CYS A 201 -1.60 -6.24 -8.67
N ASP A 202 -0.74 -7.24 -8.53
CA ASP A 202 -0.64 -8.08 -7.34
C ASP A 202 0.13 -7.37 -6.21
N VAL A 203 0.37 -8.05 -5.11
CA VAL A 203 1.09 -7.52 -3.94
C VAL A 203 2.48 -6.93 -4.27
N ASP A 204 3.14 -7.39 -5.31
CA ASP A 204 4.41 -6.83 -5.83
C ASP A 204 4.13 -5.84 -6.99
N PHE A 205 3.43 -4.77 -6.69
CA PHE A 205 2.84 -3.86 -7.68
C PHE A 205 3.79 -2.80 -8.26
N GLU A 206 4.97 -2.57 -7.69
CA GLU A 206 5.81 -1.41 -8.03
C GLU A 206 6.18 -1.34 -9.53
N ASP A 207 6.60 -2.46 -10.13
CA ASP A 207 7.00 -2.49 -11.53
C ASP A 207 5.81 -2.34 -12.49
N ALA A 208 4.70 -3.04 -12.17
CA ALA A 208 3.49 -2.96 -12.97
C ALA A 208 2.91 -1.54 -12.94
N ALA A 209 2.88 -0.91 -11.76
CA ALA A 209 2.47 0.47 -11.59
C ALA A 209 3.39 1.47 -12.31
N ALA A 210 4.71 1.29 -12.23
CA ALA A 210 5.68 2.10 -12.96
C ALA A 210 5.48 1.99 -14.48
N GLY A 211 5.25 0.78 -14.98
CA GLY A 211 4.93 0.52 -16.40
C GLY A 211 3.64 1.22 -16.83
N TRP A 212 2.57 1.13 -16.03
CA TRP A 212 1.31 1.82 -16.30
C TRP A 212 1.46 3.35 -16.29
N ILE A 213 2.16 3.92 -15.29
CA ILE A 213 2.46 5.36 -15.24
C ILE A 213 3.23 5.80 -16.48
N ALA A 214 4.21 5.01 -16.96
CA ALA A 214 4.96 5.31 -18.18
C ALA A 214 4.07 5.27 -19.42
N ALA A 215 3.19 4.27 -19.55
CA ALA A 215 2.26 4.14 -20.66
C ALA A 215 1.28 5.33 -20.72
N VAL A 216 0.64 5.67 -19.60
CA VAL A 216 -0.28 6.81 -19.50
C VAL A 216 0.41 8.12 -19.87
N THR A 217 1.58 8.40 -19.29
CA THR A 217 2.33 9.63 -19.55
C THR A 217 2.83 9.68 -21.01
N GLY A 218 3.21 8.55 -21.60
CA GLY A 218 3.61 8.44 -23.00
C GLY A 218 2.48 8.78 -23.97
N VAL A 219 1.26 8.26 -23.73
CA VAL A 219 0.07 8.58 -24.54
C VAL A 219 -0.29 10.05 -24.44
N LEU A 220 -0.22 10.65 -23.26
CA LEU A 220 -0.50 12.07 -23.06
C LEU A 220 0.51 12.98 -23.76
N LEU A 221 1.79 12.63 -23.73
CA LEU A 221 2.83 13.38 -24.45
C LEU A 221 2.66 13.27 -25.96
N ALA A 222 2.32 12.09 -26.47
CA ALA A 222 2.04 11.90 -27.90
C ALA A 222 0.81 12.71 -28.37
N ALA A 223 -0.22 12.80 -27.53
CA ALA A 223 -1.41 13.60 -27.80
C ALA A 223 -1.16 15.13 -27.72
N ALA A 224 -0.15 15.56 -26.97
CA ALA A 224 0.24 16.96 -26.81
C ALA A 224 1.30 17.43 -27.84
N ALA A 225 1.92 16.52 -28.61
CA ALA A 225 2.93 16.84 -29.61
C ALA A 225 2.29 17.40 -30.89
N PRO A 226 2.83 18.47 -31.50
CA PRO A 226 2.35 18.94 -32.81
C PRO A 226 2.66 17.88 -33.87
N ALA A 227 1.73 17.67 -34.80
CA ALA A 227 1.77 16.63 -35.84
C ALA A 227 2.87 16.87 -36.90
N SER A 228 4.14 16.87 -36.52
CA SER A 228 5.27 16.76 -37.45
C SER A 228 6.61 16.60 -36.72
N ALA A 229 6.94 15.36 -36.32
CA ALA A 229 8.34 14.92 -36.17
C ALA A 229 8.37 13.38 -36.12
N PRO A 230 9.35 12.72 -36.77
CA PRO A 230 9.46 11.27 -36.79
C PRO A 230 9.86 10.75 -35.38
N GLN A 231 9.17 9.70 -34.97
CA GLN A 231 9.39 9.00 -33.69
C GLN A 231 10.81 8.44 -33.63
N ALA A 232 11.64 9.02 -32.76
CA ALA A 232 12.79 8.32 -32.20
C ALA A 232 12.40 7.86 -30.80
N ALA A 233 12.34 6.55 -30.62
CA ALA A 233 12.11 5.95 -29.32
C ALA A 233 13.30 6.28 -28.40
N VAL A 234 13.11 7.17 -27.44
CA VAL A 234 14.08 7.43 -26.38
C VAL A 234 13.64 6.61 -25.16
N ILE A 235 14.36 5.54 -24.92
CA ILE A 235 14.37 4.86 -23.64
C ILE A 235 15.10 5.79 -22.67
N ALA A 236 14.35 6.59 -21.92
CA ALA A 236 14.89 7.39 -20.84
C ALA A 236 15.04 6.49 -19.61
N ALA A 237 16.28 6.20 -19.25
CA ALA A 237 16.61 5.64 -17.94
C ALA A 237 16.15 6.62 -16.83
N ASP A 238 15.41 6.08 -15.91
CA ASP A 238 14.83 6.78 -14.75
C ASP A 238 15.94 7.36 -13.88
N SER A 239 16.13 8.67 -13.90
CA SER A 239 16.98 9.36 -12.95
C SER A 239 16.12 9.68 -11.73
N LEU A 240 16.34 8.93 -10.65
CA LEU A 240 15.87 9.21 -9.31
C LEU A 240 16.20 10.65 -8.92
N ALA A 241 15.23 11.54 -8.99
CA ALA A 241 15.27 12.81 -8.29
C ALA A 241 15.02 12.50 -6.80
N ALA A 242 16.08 12.50 -6.00
CA ALA A 242 16.00 12.42 -4.56
C ALA A 242 15.20 13.62 -4.03
N VAL A 243 13.99 13.36 -3.56
CA VAL A 243 13.26 14.27 -2.69
C VAL A 243 14.00 14.26 -1.35
N GLN A 244 14.43 15.42 -0.87
CA GLN A 244 15.10 15.56 0.42
C GLN A 244 14.14 15.11 1.52
N GLY A 245 14.50 14.01 2.22
CA GLY A 245 13.80 13.51 3.39
C GLY A 245 13.29 12.06 3.34
N GLU A 246 13.36 11.36 2.21
CA GLU A 246 12.97 9.94 2.18
C GLU A 246 14.15 9.05 2.64
N SER A 247 13.86 8.15 3.57
CA SER A 247 14.80 7.11 4.00
C SER A 247 15.30 6.30 2.80
N VAL A 248 16.58 5.93 2.83
CA VAL A 248 17.21 5.01 1.85
C VAL A 248 16.53 3.63 1.86
N TYR A 249 15.88 3.29 2.98
CA TYR A 249 15.21 2.00 3.18
C TYR A 249 13.75 2.07 2.77
N THR A 250 13.38 1.14 1.91
CA THR A 250 12.04 1.05 1.32
C THR A 250 11.63 -0.43 1.21
N ARG A 251 10.42 -0.70 0.73
CA ARG A 251 9.97 -2.05 0.40
C ARG A 251 10.94 -2.79 -0.54
N ALA A 252 11.56 -2.10 -1.50
CA ALA A 252 12.53 -2.71 -2.43
C ALA A 252 13.93 -2.84 -1.84
N ASN A 253 14.24 -2.07 -0.80
CA ASN A 253 15.51 -2.07 -0.08
C ASN A 253 15.24 -2.05 1.42
N PRO A 254 14.88 -3.18 2.06
CA PRO A 254 14.51 -3.24 3.46
C PRO A 254 15.70 -2.97 4.40
N PHE A 255 15.42 -2.42 5.56
CA PHE A 255 16.39 -2.28 6.64
C PHE A 255 16.50 -3.60 7.42
N MET A 256 17.72 -3.99 7.78
CA MET A 256 17.98 -5.18 8.59
C MET A 256 17.94 -4.81 10.08
N ALA A 257 16.72 -4.76 10.64
CA ALA A 257 16.48 -4.41 12.03
C ALA A 257 16.92 -5.53 12.97
N GLU A 258 17.58 -5.17 14.07
CA GLU A 258 17.91 -6.11 15.15
C GLU A 258 16.70 -6.35 16.04
N VAL A 259 16.44 -7.60 16.36
CA VAL A 259 15.43 -7.99 17.36
C VAL A 259 16.00 -7.67 18.73
N LEU A 260 15.35 -6.78 19.47
CA LEU A 260 15.72 -6.38 20.82
C LEU A 260 15.03 -7.26 21.88
N GLU A 261 13.72 -7.44 21.73
CA GLU A 261 12.91 -8.31 22.58
C GLU A 261 11.89 -9.10 21.78
N ASN A 262 11.52 -10.29 22.27
CA ASN A 262 10.47 -11.15 21.71
C ASN A 262 9.74 -11.87 22.85
N LEU A 263 8.68 -11.23 23.35
CA LEU A 263 7.96 -11.67 24.54
C LEU A 263 6.59 -12.28 24.20
N ASN A 264 6.23 -13.39 24.86
CA ASN A 264 4.86 -13.89 24.80
C ASN A 264 3.97 -13.10 25.75
N LEU A 265 2.96 -12.44 25.22
CA LEU A 265 1.98 -11.64 25.98
C LEU A 265 0.86 -12.48 26.62
N ASN A 266 0.65 -13.71 26.15
CA ASN A 266 -0.39 -14.56 26.71
C ASN A 266 0.09 -15.23 28.00
N GLY A 267 -0.82 -15.32 28.96
CA GLY A 267 -0.62 -15.99 30.23
C GLY A 267 -0.51 -17.51 30.08
N ARG A 268 0.06 -18.15 31.08
CA ARG A 268 0.22 -19.61 31.12
C ARG A 268 -1.14 -20.31 31.04
N GLY A 269 -1.29 -21.22 30.10
CA GLY A 269 -2.52 -21.99 29.86
C GLY A 269 -3.43 -21.39 28.78
N SER A 270 -3.07 -20.30 28.15
CA SER A 270 -3.74 -19.84 26.93
C SER A 270 -3.64 -20.86 25.80
N ASP A 271 -4.67 -20.97 24.98
CA ASP A 271 -4.67 -21.67 23.69
C ASP A 271 -4.18 -20.77 22.54
N ARG A 272 -3.64 -19.60 22.87
CA ARG A 272 -3.11 -18.61 21.96
C ARG A 272 -1.68 -18.21 22.33
N GLU A 273 -0.95 -17.76 21.35
CA GLU A 273 0.37 -17.18 21.51
C GLU A 273 0.41 -15.86 20.72
N THR A 274 0.69 -14.77 21.44
CA THR A 274 0.83 -13.43 20.85
C THR A 274 2.16 -12.85 21.29
N ARG A 275 3.01 -12.51 20.34
CA ARG A 275 4.33 -11.93 20.59
C ARG A 275 4.27 -10.41 20.61
N HIS A 276 4.94 -9.83 21.58
CA HIS A 276 5.44 -8.47 21.54
C HIS A 276 6.87 -8.54 21.00
N LEU A 277 7.11 -7.91 19.87
CA LEU A 277 8.41 -7.91 19.19
C LEU A 277 8.92 -6.48 19.14
N GLU A 278 10.12 -6.24 19.69
CA GLU A 278 10.81 -4.96 19.64
C GLU A 278 11.96 -5.03 18.65
N LEU A 279 12.03 -4.06 17.74
CA LEU A 279 13.01 -4.00 16.67
C LEU A 279 13.75 -2.67 16.71
N SER A 280 15.08 -2.71 16.62
CA SER A 280 15.92 -1.52 16.56
C SER A 280 15.80 -0.83 15.21
N LEU A 281 15.65 0.49 15.24
CA LEU A 281 15.76 1.37 14.08
C LEU A 281 17.07 2.18 14.08
N GLU A 282 17.96 1.92 15.03
CA GLU A 282 19.22 2.65 15.18
C GLU A 282 20.04 2.66 13.89
N GLY A 283 20.46 3.84 13.46
CA GLY A 283 21.26 4.04 12.24
C GLY A 283 20.49 3.91 10.92
N SER A 284 19.18 3.60 10.95
CA SER A 284 18.36 3.47 9.74
C SER A 284 17.90 4.81 9.17
N GLY A 285 17.73 5.83 10.02
CA GLY A 285 17.02 7.06 9.67
C GLY A 285 15.54 6.85 9.33
N LEU A 286 14.97 5.66 9.62
CA LEU A 286 13.55 5.40 9.49
C LEU A 286 12.78 6.18 10.56
N SER A 287 11.64 6.73 10.19
CA SER A 287 10.70 7.35 11.09
C SER A 287 9.28 6.85 10.78
N TYR A 288 8.42 6.88 11.79
CA TYR A 288 7.02 6.51 11.68
C TYR A 288 6.16 7.36 12.60
N GLU A 289 4.87 7.33 12.35
CA GLU A 289 3.85 7.93 13.22
C GLU A 289 2.87 6.85 13.69
N PRO A 290 2.25 7.03 14.87
CA PRO A 290 1.17 6.14 15.29
C PRO A 290 0.12 5.96 14.19
N GLY A 291 -0.29 4.69 13.93
CA GLY A 291 -1.17 4.32 12.83
C GLY A 291 -0.48 3.88 11.54
N ASP A 292 0.84 4.02 11.44
CA ASP A 292 1.65 3.39 10.39
C ASP A 292 1.81 1.88 10.65
N ALA A 293 2.35 1.16 9.67
CA ALA A 293 2.63 -0.27 9.78
C ALA A 293 4.11 -0.58 9.46
N VAL A 294 4.59 -1.70 9.98
CA VAL A 294 5.87 -2.29 9.57
C VAL A 294 5.61 -3.42 8.58
N GLY A 295 6.27 -3.36 7.43
CA GLY A 295 6.38 -4.49 6.53
C GLY A 295 7.55 -5.39 6.92
N VAL A 296 7.25 -6.64 7.23
CA VAL A 296 8.23 -7.66 7.66
C VAL A 296 8.40 -8.69 6.56
N TYR A 297 9.63 -8.96 6.13
CA TYR A 297 9.96 -10.05 5.23
C TYR A 297 10.20 -11.34 6.03
N PRO A 298 9.31 -12.33 5.95
CA PRO A 298 9.44 -13.57 6.71
C PRO A 298 10.33 -14.59 6.00
N GLN A 299 10.53 -15.72 6.69
CA GLN A 299 11.08 -16.94 6.13
C GLN A 299 10.04 -18.06 6.17
N ASN A 300 9.97 -18.85 5.11
CA ASN A 300 9.16 -20.07 5.09
C ASN A 300 9.60 -21.08 6.17
N ASP A 301 8.71 -22.01 6.49
CA ASP A 301 9.07 -23.12 7.40
C ASP A 301 10.13 -24.02 6.74
N PRO A 302 11.31 -24.19 7.35
CA PRO A 302 12.36 -25.05 6.82
C PRO A 302 11.91 -26.49 6.57
N ALA A 303 11.01 -27.03 7.40
CA ALA A 303 10.51 -28.38 7.24
C ALA A 303 9.65 -28.53 5.96
N LEU A 304 8.81 -27.52 5.66
CA LEU A 304 8.04 -27.52 4.42
C LEU A 304 8.94 -27.37 3.19
N VAL A 305 9.98 -26.55 3.28
CA VAL A 305 11.00 -26.40 2.22
C VAL A 305 11.70 -27.72 1.94
N ASP A 306 12.18 -28.37 2.99
CA ASP A 306 12.90 -29.64 2.88
C ASP A 306 11.99 -30.76 2.35
N ASP A 307 10.70 -30.80 2.74
CA ASP A 307 9.69 -31.73 2.22
C ASP A 307 9.42 -31.52 0.71
N ILE A 308 9.34 -30.28 0.24
CA ILE A 308 9.16 -29.98 -1.19
C ILE A 308 10.37 -30.44 -2.00
N ILE A 309 11.58 -30.14 -1.53
CA ILE A 309 12.84 -30.54 -2.18
C ILE A 309 12.95 -32.07 -2.25
N ALA A 310 12.65 -32.74 -1.13
CA ALA A 310 12.68 -34.20 -1.06
C ALA A 310 11.64 -34.86 -1.98
N PHE A 311 10.40 -34.31 -2.04
CA PHE A 311 9.35 -34.82 -2.90
C PHE A 311 9.74 -34.76 -4.39
N LEU A 312 10.31 -33.65 -4.83
CA LEU A 312 10.75 -33.44 -6.20
C LEU A 312 12.11 -34.08 -6.52
N GLN A 313 12.78 -34.63 -5.49
CA GLN A 313 14.14 -35.20 -5.60
C GLN A 313 15.16 -34.22 -6.18
N TRP A 314 15.00 -32.93 -5.87
CA TRP A 314 15.92 -31.89 -6.32
C TRP A 314 17.16 -31.79 -5.44
N ASN A 315 18.24 -31.23 -5.99
CA ASN A 315 19.40 -30.91 -5.21
C ASN A 315 19.21 -29.54 -4.52
N PRO A 316 19.28 -29.45 -3.18
CA PRO A 316 19.10 -28.20 -2.45
C PRO A 316 20.10 -27.10 -2.81
N GLU A 317 21.26 -27.48 -3.36
CA GLU A 317 22.34 -26.58 -3.76
C GLU A 317 22.26 -26.11 -5.23
N ASP A 318 21.23 -26.53 -5.99
CA ASP A 318 21.02 -26.05 -7.35
C ASP A 318 20.91 -24.52 -7.37
N ALA A 319 21.60 -23.88 -8.29
CA ALA A 319 21.52 -22.44 -8.44
C ALA A 319 20.21 -22.04 -9.16
N VAL A 320 19.42 -21.20 -8.52
CA VAL A 320 18.16 -20.66 -9.07
C VAL A 320 18.17 -19.13 -9.04
N VAL A 321 17.51 -18.53 -10.04
CA VAL A 321 17.45 -17.07 -10.17
C VAL A 321 16.43 -16.52 -9.16
N THR A 322 16.86 -15.57 -8.33
CA THR A 322 16.01 -14.94 -7.29
C THR A 322 15.78 -13.46 -7.51
N GLY A 323 16.66 -12.76 -8.25
CA GLY A 323 16.62 -11.32 -8.48
C GLY A 323 16.44 -10.92 -9.96
N LYS A 324 16.05 -9.65 -10.19
CA LYS A 324 15.85 -9.09 -11.54
C LYS A 324 17.16 -8.96 -12.34
N ALA A 325 18.29 -8.79 -11.66
CA ALA A 325 19.62 -8.65 -12.27
C ALA A 325 20.31 -9.99 -12.55
N GLY A 326 19.60 -11.12 -12.44
CA GLY A 326 20.18 -12.46 -12.57
C GLY A 326 20.92 -12.91 -11.32
N GLU A 327 20.60 -12.33 -10.18
CA GLU A 327 21.07 -12.80 -8.87
C GLU A 327 20.60 -14.23 -8.65
N THR A 328 21.49 -15.09 -8.15
CA THR A 328 21.21 -16.50 -7.89
C THR A 328 21.48 -16.85 -6.43
N SER A 329 20.68 -17.76 -5.91
CA SER A 329 20.92 -18.41 -4.61
C SER A 329 20.75 -19.92 -4.75
N SER A 330 21.10 -20.69 -3.71
CA SER A 330 20.76 -22.10 -3.71
C SER A 330 19.23 -22.29 -3.72
N LEU A 331 18.76 -23.39 -4.25
CA LEU A 331 17.33 -23.72 -4.30
C LEU A 331 16.69 -23.66 -2.90
N ARG A 332 17.38 -24.21 -1.89
CA ARG A 332 16.89 -24.19 -0.52
C ARG A 332 16.74 -22.77 0.02
N GLU A 333 17.74 -21.92 -0.17
CA GLU A 333 17.67 -20.51 0.21
C GLU A 333 16.58 -19.75 -0.56
N ALA A 334 16.43 -20.05 -1.86
CA ALA A 334 15.39 -19.44 -2.67
C ALA A 334 13.98 -19.77 -2.17
N LEU A 335 13.71 -21.04 -1.84
CA LEU A 335 12.43 -21.46 -1.26
C LEU A 335 12.23 -20.91 0.16
N LEU A 336 13.30 -20.77 0.94
CA LEU A 336 13.21 -20.27 2.31
C LEU A 336 12.89 -18.76 2.37
N HIS A 337 13.48 -17.96 1.48
CA HIS A 337 13.47 -16.50 1.58
C HIS A 337 12.74 -15.76 0.47
N HIS A 338 12.59 -16.36 -0.73
CA HIS A 338 12.19 -15.58 -1.91
C HIS A 338 10.86 -15.98 -2.52
N TYR A 339 10.41 -17.22 -2.34
CA TYR A 339 9.21 -17.72 -3.01
C TYR A 339 8.09 -18.09 -2.04
N GLU A 340 6.85 -17.71 -2.39
CA GLU A 340 5.65 -18.09 -1.65
C GLU A 340 5.30 -19.55 -1.94
N ILE A 341 5.32 -20.39 -0.90
CA ILE A 341 5.04 -21.83 -0.99
C ILE A 341 3.84 -22.27 -0.13
N THR A 342 3.25 -21.37 0.64
CA THR A 342 2.19 -21.70 1.60
C THR A 342 0.79 -21.35 1.10
N VAL A 343 0.68 -20.54 0.06
CA VAL A 343 -0.60 -20.09 -0.49
C VAL A 343 -0.70 -20.46 -1.96
N LEU A 344 -1.73 -21.23 -2.31
CA LEU A 344 -2.07 -21.52 -3.70
C LEU A 344 -2.95 -20.42 -4.27
N THR A 345 -2.64 -19.98 -5.49
CA THR A 345 -3.42 -18.99 -6.22
C THR A 345 -3.82 -19.52 -7.58
N LYS A 346 -4.90 -19.00 -8.16
CA LYS A 346 -5.33 -19.38 -9.51
C LYS A 346 -4.21 -19.20 -10.56
N PRO A 347 -3.49 -18.06 -10.61
CA PRO A 347 -2.37 -17.88 -11.55
C PRO A 347 -1.24 -18.91 -11.36
N LEU A 348 -0.98 -19.31 -10.11
CA LEU A 348 -0.01 -20.38 -9.82
C LEU A 348 -0.44 -21.70 -10.45
N LEU A 349 -1.71 -22.12 -10.22
CA LEU A 349 -2.23 -23.38 -10.76
C LEU A 349 -2.28 -23.36 -12.29
N GLU A 350 -2.67 -22.23 -12.90
CA GLU A 350 -2.67 -22.07 -14.36
C GLU A 350 -1.26 -22.24 -14.96
N LYS A 351 -0.24 -21.65 -14.35
CA LYS A 351 1.16 -21.85 -14.76
C LYS A 351 1.64 -23.29 -14.53
N ALA A 352 1.24 -23.89 -13.41
CA ALA A 352 1.61 -25.26 -13.04
C ALA A 352 1.10 -26.32 -14.03
N VAL A 353 -0.03 -26.07 -14.74
CA VAL A 353 -0.55 -26.95 -15.79
C VAL A 353 0.50 -27.26 -16.86
N ALA A 354 1.36 -26.29 -17.21
CA ALA A 354 2.39 -26.49 -18.23
C ALA A 354 3.46 -27.52 -17.84
N PHE A 355 3.61 -27.78 -16.55
CA PHE A 355 4.63 -28.67 -15.98
C PHE A 355 4.05 -29.94 -15.37
N SER A 356 2.72 -30.05 -15.27
CA SER A 356 2.02 -31.23 -14.76
C SER A 356 1.43 -32.04 -15.91
N GLY A 357 1.63 -33.37 -15.89
CA GLY A 357 0.96 -34.29 -16.78
C GLY A 357 -0.49 -34.61 -16.37
N SER A 358 -1.01 -33.98 -15.32
CA SER A 358 -2.32 -34.28 -14.76
C SER A 358 -3.46 -33.61 -15.53
N ALA A 359 -4.31 -34.43 -16.18
CA ALA A 359 -5.55 -33.95 -16.80
C ALA A 359 -6.53 -33.34 -15.76
N LYS A 360 -6.45 -33.75 -14.50
CA LYS A 360 -7.27 -33.19 -13.40
C LYS A 360 -6.91 -31.74 -13.08
N LEU A 361 -5.63 -31.40 -13.09
CA LEU A 361 -5.20 -30.01 -12.86
C LEU A 361 -5.65 -29.11 -14.01
N ALA A 362 -5.46 -29.57 -15.26
CA ALA A 362 -5.92 -28.84 -16.45
C ALA A 362 -7.44 -28.62 -16.46
N GLU A 363 -8.22 -29.59 -15.96
CA GLU A 363 -9.67 -29.46 -15.81
C GLU A 363 -10.04 -28.48 -14.70
N LEU A 364 -9.35 -28.54 -13.55
CA LEU A 364 -9.63 -27.72 -12.36
C LEU A 364 -9.50 -26.21 -12.63
N VAL A 365 -8.52 -25.79 -13.44
CA VAL A 365 -8.27 -24.37 -13.72
C VAL A 365 -9.20 -23.76 -14.76
N LYS A 366 -10.08 -24.54 -15.40
CA LYS A 366 -11.01 -24.03 -16.39
C LYS A 366 -12.03 -23.06 -15.76
N PRO A 367 -12.47 -22.02 -16.50
CA PRO A 367 -13.40 -21.01 -15.99
C PRO A 367 -14.71 -21.56 -15.40
N GLU A 368 -15.21 -22.67 -15.96
CA GLU A 368 -16.43 -23.35 -15.50
C GLU A 368 -16.28 -24.03 -14.13
N ASN A 369 -15.06 -24.30 -13.68
CA ASN A 369 -14.76 -25.01 -12.43
C ASN A 369 -14.34 -24.07 -11.29
N LYS A 370 -14.74 -22.78 -11.34
CA LYS A 370 -14.32 -21.74 -10.39
C LYS A 370 -14.56 -22.13 -8.92
N ASP A 371 -15.73 -22.68 -8.59
CA ASP A 371 -16.06 -23.06 -7.22
C ASP A 371 -15.20 -24.24 -6.73
N SER A 372 -14.93 -25.21 -7.60
CA SER A 372 -14.04 -26.33 -7.30
C SER A 372 -12.60 -25.87 -7.10
N LEU A 373 -12.14 -24.93 -7.91
CA LEU A 373 -10.82 -24.32 -7.77
C LEU A 373 -10.69 -23.57 -6.44
N ARG A 374 -11.71 -22.78 -6.07
CA ARG A 374 -11.76 -22.06 -4.79
C ARG A 374 -11.68 -23.04 -3.61
N ALA A 375 -12.48 -24.08 -3.63
CA ALA A 375 -12.47 -25.12 -2.59
C ALA A 375 -11.11 -25.85 -2.54
N TYR A 376 -10.46 -26.02 -3.68
CA TYR A 376 -9.16 -26.68 -3.74
C TYR A 376 -8.04 -25.83 -3.12
N VAL A 377 -7.92 -24.55 -3.48
CA VAL A 377 -6.82 -23.68 -3.00
C VAL A 377 -6.94 -23.35 -1.51
N SER A 378 -8.15 -23.44 -0.94
CA SER A 378 -8.39 -23.11 0.46
C SER A 378 -7.67 -24.10 1.40
N GLY A 379 -6.73 -23.59 2.19
CA GLY A 379 -5.98 -24.34 3.20
C GLY A 379 -4.97 -25.35 2.66
N ARG A 380 -4.63 -25.29 1.36
CA ARG A 380 -3.56 -26.09 0.75
C ARG A 380 -2.33 -25.25 0.44
N ASP A 381 -1.18 -25.91 0.40
CA ASP A 381 0.13 -25.35 0.05
C ASP A 381 0.72 -26.01 -1.22
N VAL A 382 1.91 -25.57 -1.61
CA VAL A 382 2.61 -26.10 -2.80
C VAL A 382 2.89 -27.60 -2.68
N LEU A 383 3.17 -28.12 -1.48
CA LEU A 383 3.41 -29.56 -1.29
C LEU A 383 2.14 -30.39 -1.56
N ASP A 384 0.95 -29.88 -1.20
CA ASP A 384 -0.31 -30.54 -1.56
C ASP A 384 -0.54 -30.54 -3.07
N LEU A 385 -0.31 -29.39 -3.73
CA LEU A 385 -0.39 -29.28 -5.19
C LEU A 385 0.52 -30.32 -5.87
N LEU A 386 1.75 -30.44 -5.39
CA LEU A 386 2.71 -31.41 -5.93
C LEU A 386 2.25 -32.86 -5.76
N ARG A 387 1.70 -33.21 -4.60
CA ARG A 387 1.21 -34.56 -4.29
C ARG A 387 -0.07 -34.93 -5.04
N ASP A 388 -0.98 -33.97 -5.21
CA ASP A 388 -2.31 -34.24 -5.79
C ASP A 388 -2.30 -34.35 -7.32
N PHE A 389 -1.31 -33.76 -8.00
CA PHE A 389 -1.28 -33.64 -9.45
C PHE A 389 0.00 -34.16 -10.12
N GLU A 390 0.55 -35.24 -9.60
CA GLU A 390 1.62 -35.98 -10.30
C GLU A 390 1.20 -36.49 -11.68
N PRO A 391 2.13 -36.72 -12.62
CA PRO A 391 3.58 -36.48 -12.54
C PRO A 391 3.97 -35.05 -12.92
N TRP A 392 5.17 -34.64 -12.47
CA TRP A 392 5.74 -33.31 -12.73
C TRP A 392 6.96 -33.39 -13.64
N THR A 393 7.06 -32.42 -14.56
CA THR A 393 8.23 -32.19 -15.42
C THR A 393 9.00 -30.92 -15.02
N LEU A 394 8.59 -30.28 -13.91
CA LEU A 394 9.17 -29.05 -13.38
C LEU A 394 10.61 -29.30 -12.91
N GLY A 395 11.55 -28.48 -13.41
CA GLY A 395 12.93 -28.43 -12.93
C GLY A 395 13.12 -27.32 -11.88
N SER A 396 14.22 -27.39 -11.11
CA SER A 396 14.56 -26.36 -10.11
C SER A 396 14.67 -24.97 -10.72
N GLY A 397 15.16 -24.84 -11.94
CA GLY A 397 15.25 -23.56 -12.68
C GLY A 397 13.92 -22.96 -13.12
N ASP A 398 12.83 -23.72 -13.13
CA ASP A 398 11.50 -23.24 -13.54
C ASP A 398 10.74 -22.53 -12.42
N LEU A 399 11.24 -22.60 -11.18
CA LEU A 399 10.59 -22.02 -9.99
C LEU A 399 10.22 -20.55 -10.16
N ALA A 400 11.15 -19.75 -10.67
CA ALA A 400 10.94 -18.31 -10.88
C ALA A 400 9.78 -18.00 -11.85
N ASN A 401 9.42 -18.97 -12.72
CA ASN A 401 8.34 -18.84 -13.69
C ASN A 401 6.98 -19.24 -13.10
N VAL A 402 6.98 -20.13 -12.12
CA VAL A 402 5.76 -20.73 -11.54
C VAL A 402 5.36 -20.04 -10.25
N LEU A 403 6.28 -19.93 -9.28
CA LEU A 403 6.00 -19.34 -7.98
C LEU A 403 6.01 -17.80 -8.04
N ARG A 404 5.19 -17.18 -7.21
CA ARG A 404 5.31 -15.75 -6.92
C ARG A 404 6.35 -15.50 -5.85
N LYS A 405 6.81 -14.27 -5.74
CA LYS A 405 7.70 -13.87 -4.63
C LYS A 405 6.99 -14.00 -3.30
N LEU A 406 7.74 -14.32 -2.26
CA LEU A 406 7.26 -14.29 -0.88
C LEU A 406 6.97 -12.84 -0.47
N PRO A 407 5.71 -12.47 -0.24
CA PRO A 407 5.38 -11.09 0.09
C PRO A 407 5.67 -10.77 1.55
N PRO A 408 6.06 -9.53 1.88
CA PRO A 408 6.12 -9.08 3.27
C PRO A 408 4.73 -9.11 3.90
N ARG A 409 4.69 -9.18 5.23
CA ARG A 409 3.46 -9.05 6.03
C ARG A 409 3.47 -7.70 6.73
N LEU A 410 2.34 -6.99 6.70
CA LEU A 410 2.16 -5.72 7.37
C LEU A 410 1.61 -5.95 8.78
N TYR A 411 2.17 -5.24 9.74
CA TYR A 411 1.71 -5.22 11.12
C TYR A 411 1.58 -3.77 11.58
N SER A 412 0.42 -3.41 12.15
CA SER A 412 0.22 -2.08 12.74
C SER A 412 1.21 -1.86 13.88
N ILE A 413 1.84 -0.70 13.92
CA ILE A 413 2.87 -0.35 14.91
C ILE A 413 2.23 -0.20 16.29
N ALA A 414 2.87 -0.79 17.31
CA ALA A 414 2.42 -0.84 18.69
C ALA A 414 3.22 0.08 19.63
N SER A 415 4.06 0.97 19.11
CA SER A 415 4.88 1.92 19.87
C SER A 415 4.74 3.33 19.32
N SER A 416 5.02 4.35 20.15
CA SER A 416 5.28 5.71 19.71
C SER A 416 6.78 5.95 19.55
N LEU A 417 7.18 6.58 18.45
CA LEU A 417 8.59 6.97 18.24
C LEU A 417 9.04 8.02 19.26
N ASN A 418 8.11 8.81 19.81
CA ASN A 418 8.38 9.77 20.86
C ASN A 418 8.73 9.10 22.19
N SER A 419 8.06 7.98 22.52
CA SER A 419 8.33 7.20 23.73
C SER A 419 9.51 6.25 23.57
N HIS A 420 9.72 5.72 22.37
CA HIS A 420 10.75 4.73 22.04
C HIS A 420 11.58 5.21 20.84
N PRO A 421 12.48 6.20 21.03
CA PRO A 421 13.38 6.65 19.98
C PRO A 421 14.24 5.50 19.46
N ASP A 422 14.40 5.39 18.15
CA ASP A 422 15.18 4.34 17.49
C ASP A 422 14.66 2.89 17.67
N GLU A 423 13.37 2.73 18.02
CA GLU A 423 12.72 1.42 18.14
C GLU A 423 11.37 1.40 17.45
N VAL A 424 10.90 0.20 17.09
CA VAL A 424 9.54 -0.05 16.64
C VAL A 424 9.03 -1.37 17.22
N HIS A 425 7.82 -1.34 17.82
CA HIS A 425 7.23 -2.50 18.47
C HIS A 425 6.05 -3.05 17.67
N LEU A 426 5.90 -4.37 17.65
CA LEU A 426 4.85 -5.09 16.94
C LEU A 426 4.10 -6.03 17.88
N THR A 427 2.82 -6.29 17.55
CA THR A 427 1.99 -7.28 18.23
C THR A 427 1.59 -8.35 17.22
N ILE A 428 2.20 -9.53 17.32
CA ILE A 428 2.06 -10.60 16.33
C ILE A 428 1.42 -11.83 16.97
N ARG A 429 0.21 -12.20 16.52
CA ARG A 429 -0.43 -13.44 16.94
C ARG A 429 0.03 -14.59 16.07
N LYS A 430 0.50 -15.67 16.70
CA LYS A 430 0.84 -16.94 16.05
C LYS A 430 -0.41 -17.54 15.39
N VAL A 431 -0.28 -17.91 14.13
CA VAL A 431 -1.34 -18.55 13.34
C VAL A 431 -0.94 -19.98 13.03
N GLU A 432 -1.65 -20.91 13.64
CA GLU A 432 -1.54 -22.36 13.37
C GLU A 432 -2.94 -22.95 13.29
N TYR A 433 -3.14 -23.83 12.34
CA TYR A 433 -4.41 -24.55 12.19
C TYR A 433 -4.22 -25.87 11.42
N GLU A 434 -5.15 -26.80 11.56
CA GLU A 434 -5.14 -28.04 10.81
C GLU A 434 -6.04 -27.92 9.57
N ALA A 435 -5.50 -28.30 8.41
CA ALA A 435 -6.27 -28.38 7.17
C ALA A 435 -5.75 -29.54 6.30
N HIS A 436 -6.68 -30.29 5.73
CA HIS A 436 -6.39 -31.43 4.84
C HIS A 436 -5.42 -32.46 5.45
N GLY A 437 -5.57 -32.73 6.77
CA GLY A 437 -4.76 -33.68 7.53
C GLY A 437 -3.31 -33.26 7.76
N ARG A 438 -2.99 -31.97 7.60
CA ARG A 438 -1.67 -31.40 7.88
C ARG A 438 -1.79 -30.11 8.71
N GLU A 439 -0.83 -29.92 9.59
CA GLU A 439 -0.65 -28.65 10.26
C GLU A 439 -0.27 -27.55 9.26
N ARG A 440 -0.86 -26.38 9.42
CA ARG A 440 -0.58 -25.17 8.63
C ARG A 440 -0.02 -24.10 9.55
N LYS A 441 1.06 -23.51 9.11
CA LYS A 441 1.80 -22.48 9.86
C LYS A 441 1.77 -21.15 9.12
N GLY A 442 1.37 -20.09 9.82
CA GLY A 442 1.45 -18.73 9.27
C GLY A 442 2.91 -18.33 9.10
N VAL A 443 3.32 -18.02 7.86
CA VAL A 443 4.74 -17.82 7.49
C VAL A 443 5.44 -16.83 8.42
N CYS A 444 4.91 -15.62 8.57
CA CYS A 444 5.55 -14.58 9.38
C CYS A 444 5.30 -14.78 10.87
N SER A 445 4.07 -15.14 11.27
CA SER A 445 3.71 -15.23 12.67
C SER A 445 4.39 -16.41 13.39
N VAL A 446 4.54 -17.55 12.71
CA VAL A 446 5.30 -18.70 13.26
C VAL A 446 6.79 -18.42 13.21
N TYR A 447 7.30 -17.76 12.15
CA TYR A 447 8.69 -17.31 12.13
C TYR A 447 9.01 -16.41 13.32
N ALA A 448 8.16 -15.41 13.60
CA ALA A 448 8.33 -14.51 14.73
C ALA A 448 8.23 -15.22 16.09
N SER A 449 7.36 -16.22 16.23
CA SER A 449 7.13 -16.88 17.53
C SER A 449 8.11 -18.00 17.85
N GLU A 450 8.60 -18.74 16.85
CA GLU A 450 9.40 -19.95 17.08
C GLU A 450 10.88 -19.81 16.72
N ARG A 451 11.24 -18.81 15.89
CA ARG A 451 12.59 -18.77 15.30
C ARG A 451 13.34 -17.46 15.48
N LEU A 452 12.63 -16.35 15.81
CA LEU A 452 13.30 -15.09 16.08
C LEU A 452 13.70 -14.98 17.55
N GLU A 453 14.99 -14.74 17.77
CA GLU A 453 15.57 -14.50 19.09
C GLU A 453 16.21 -13.10 19.15
N PRO A 454 16.34 -12.50 20.34
CA PRO A 454 17.09 -11.25 20.50
C PRO A 454 18.49 -11.35 19.91
N GLY A 455 18.87 -10.34 19.10
CA GLY A 455 20.13 -10.29 18.35
C GLY A 455 20.01 -10.74 16.89
N ASP A 456 18.92 -11.40 16.49
CA ASP A 456 18.66 -11.73 15.08
C ASP A 456 18.39 -10.48 14.25
N LYS A 457 18.56 -10.60 12.93
CA LYS A 457 18.29 -9.52 11.97
C LYS A 457 17.05 -9.83 11.16
N LEU A 458 16.13 -8.87 11.09
CA LEU A 458 14.85 -8.98 10.40
C LEU A 458 14.73 -7.90 9.32
N PRO A 459 14.51 -8.24 8.04
CA PRO A 459 14.33 -7.25 6.99
C PRO A 459 12.96 -6.58 7.13
N ILE A 460 12.94 -5.25 7.30
CA ILE A 460 11.73 -4.46 7.51
C ILE A 460 11.71 -3.19 6.66
N PHE A 461 10.54 -2.61 6.49
CA PHE A 461 10.33 -1.25 6.01
C PHE A 461 9.11 -0.62 6.69
N ILE A 462 9.05 0.71 6.72
CA ILE A 462 7.88 1.42 7.23
C ILE A 462 6.88 1.63 6.09
N GLN A 463 5.62 1.27 6.34
CA GLN A 463 4.49 1.53 5.47
C GLN A 463 3.64 2.63 6.09
N GLN A 464 3.68 3.83 5.51
CA GLN A 464 2.83 4.94 5.96
C GLN A 464 1.35 4.64 5.68
N ASN A 465 0.49 4.94 6.65
CA ASN A 465 -0.96 4.84 6.53
C ASN A 465 -1.63 6.19 6.83
N PRO A 466 -1.79 7.07 5.83
CA PRO A 466 -2.39 8.40 6.04
C PRO A 466 -3.88 8.36 6.39
N ASN A 467 -4.54 7.20 6.25
CA ASN A 467 -5.98 7.04 6.50
C ASN A 467 -6.29 6.59 7.93
N PHE A 468 -5.27 6.32 8.75
CA PHE A 468 -5.44 5.89 10.14
C PHE A 468 -4.45 6.62 11.04
N LYS A 469 -4.80 7.86 11.41
CA LYS A 469 -3.94 8.75 12.20
C LYS A 469 -4.68 9.32 13.41
N PRO A 470 -3.98 9.49 14.55
CA PRO A 470 -4.54 10.22 15.69
C PRO A 470 -4.95 11.64 15.29
N PRO A 471 -5.83 12.31 16.06
CA PRO A 471 -6.24 13.67 15.77
C PRO A 471 -5.02 14.63 15.83
N VAL A 472 -4.99 15.62 14.92
CA VAL A 472 -3.93 16.66 14.91
C VAL A 472 -3.86 17.43 16.23
N ASN A 473 -5.03 17.73 16.83
CA ASN A 473 -5.09 18.26 18.18
C ASN A 473 -5.08 17.09 19.19
N PRO A 474 -4.02 16.89 19.98
CA PRO A 474 -3.91 15.77 20.91
C PRO A 474 -4.97 15.79 22.04
N ASP A 475 -5.59 16.95 22.31
CA ASP A 475 -6.66 17.10 23.31
C ASP A 475 -8.04 16.67 22.77
N THR A 476 -8.15 16.30 21.49
CA THR A 476 -9.40 15.75 20.95
C THR A 476 -9.72 14.41 21.61
N PRO A 477 -10.96 14.19 22.08
CA PRO A 477 -11.36 12.91 22.64
C PRO A 477 -11.24 11.78 21.62
N VAL A 478 -10.81 10.59 22.06
CA VAL A 478 -10.67 9.41 21.21
C VAL A 478 -11.37 8.19 21.80
N ILE A 479 -12.08 7.43 20.97
CA ILE A 479 -12.70 6.15 21.28
C ILE A 479 -12.02 5.10 20.39
N MET A 480 -11.41 4.10 21.00
CA MET A 480 -10.59 3.10 20.34
C MET A 480 -11.18 1.71 20.56
N VAL A 481 -11.54 1.01 19.50
CA VAL A 481 -12.12 -0.34 19.54
C VAL A 481 -11.14 -1.32 18.89
N GLY A 482 -10.45 -2.12 19.72
CA GLY A 482 -9.37 -3.00 19.27
C GLY A 482 -9.29 -4.32 20.04
N PRO A 483 -10.09 -5.32 19.67
CA PRO A 483 -9.97 -6.64 20.27
C PRO A 483 -8.76 -7.41 19.71
N GLY A 484 -8.13 -8.21 20.59
CA GLY A 484 -6.96 -9.01 20.25
C GLY A 484 -5.80 -8.16 19.79
N THR A 485 -5.18 -8.54 18.67
CA THR A 485 -4.04 -7.78 18.08
C THR A 485 -4.45 -6.43 17.50
N GLY A 486 -5.74 -6.18 17.29
CA GLY A 486 -6.26 -4.86 16.92
C GLY A 486 -5.98 -3.76 17.95
N VAL A 487 -5.50 -4.12 19.13
CA VAL A 487 -5.07 -3.17 20.17
C VAL A 487 -3.72 -2.49 19.86
N ALA A 488 -2.92 -3.07 18.97
CA ALA A 488 -1.57 -2.63 18.67
C ALA A 488 -1.46 -1.12 18.36
N PRO A 489 -2.17 -0.54 17.39
CA PRO A 489 -2.04 0.88 17.09
C PRO A 489 -2.54 1.77 18.23
N PHE A 490 -3.43 1.27 19.09
CA PHE A 490 -3.95 2.05 20.21
C PHE A 490 -2.95 2.15 21.37
N ARG A 491 -2.05 1.17 21.50
CA ARG A 491 -0.89 1.31 22.38
C ARG A 491 -0.02 2.48 21.92
N ALA A 492 0.33 2.50 20.62
CA ALA A 492 1.07 3.61 20.04
C ALA A 492 0.38 4.97 20.21
N PHE A 493 -0.95 5.04 19.99
CA PHE A 493 -1.72 6.28 20.17
C PHE A 493 -1.66 6.78 21.62
N LEU A 494 -1.77 5.89 22.58
CA LEU A 494 -1.77 6.27 24.00
C LEU A 494 -0.38 6.65 24.51
N GLU A 495 0.67 5.94 24.10
CA GLU A 495 2.06 6.32 24.37
C GLU A 495 2.40 7.71 23.80
N ASP A 496 1.99 7.97 22.56
CA ASP A 496 2.22 9.25 21.91
C ASP A 496 1.47 10.40 22.64
N ARG A 497 0.23 10.17 23.06
CA ARG A 497 -0.57 11.11 23.85
C ARG A 497 0.04 11.38 25.22
N GLU A 498 0.64 10.36 25.84
CA GLU A 498 1.36 10.50 27.12
C GLU A 498 2.57 11.43 26.95
N GLU A 499 3.42 11.21 25.95
CA GLU A 499 4.59 12.02 25.65
C GLU A 499 4.24 13.47 25.26
N LEU A 500 3.13 13.65 24.54
CA LEU A 500 2.63 14.99 24.18
C LEU A 500 1.95 15.72 25.34
N GLY A 501 1.74 15.06 26.47
CA GLY A 501 1.00 15.60 27.62
C GLY A 501 -0.46 15.92 27.30
N ALA A 502 -1.10 15.13 26.45
CA ALA A 502 -2.47 15.36 25.99
C ALA A 502 -3.48 15.27 27.15
N ALA A 503 -4.29 16.32 27.31
CA ALA A 503 -5.34 16.39 28.33
C ALA A 503 -6.70 15.83 27.84
N GLY A 504 -6.82 15.49 26.57
CA GLY A 504 -8.05 14.97 25.97
C GLY A 504 -8.40 13.57 26.47
N LYS A 505 -9.70 13.30 26.56
CA LYS A 505 -10.21 12.00 27.01
C LYS A 505 -9.83 10.88 26.05
N ALA A 506 -9.50 9.70 26.56
CA ALA A 506 -9.22 8.49 25.80
C ALA A 506 -10.04 7.31 26.36
N TRP A 507 -10.71 6.59 25.48
CA TRP A 507 -11.52 5.42 25.84
C TRP A 507 -11.11 4.23 25.00
N LEU A 508 -10.67 3.15 25.65
CA LEU A 508 -10.31 1.88 24.99
C LEU A 508 -11.39 0.83 25.27
N LEU A 509 -11.88 0.20 24.19
CA LEU A 509 -12.72 -1.00 24.25
C LEU A 509 -11.87 -2.17 23.74
N TYR A 510 -11.44 -3.02 24.69
CA TYR A 510 -10.60 -4.18 24.44
C TYR A 510 -11.41 -5.48 24.53
N GLY A 511 -11.03 -6.50 23.77
CA GLY A 511 -11.65 -7.82 23.85
C GLY A 511 -10.72 -8.96 23.48
N ASP A 512 -10.87 -10.12 24.11
CA ASP A 512 -10.24 -11.38 23.69
C ASP A 512 -11.03 -12.58 24.25
N ARG A 513 -10.40 -13.77 24.36
CA ARG A 513 -11.07 -14.99 24.85
C ARG A 513 -11.21 -15.01 26.36
N HIS A 514 -10.10 -14.88 27.09
CA HIS A 514 -10.04 -15.05 28.55
C HIS A 514 -9.33 -13.89 29.23
N PHE A 515 -9.90 -13.38 30.31
CA PHE A 515 -9.33 -12.29 31.10
C PHE A 515 -7.94 -12.65 31.66
N VAL A 516 -7.81 -13.86 32.22
CA VAL A 516 -6.59 -14.25 32.94
C VAL A 516 -5.41 -14.50 32.01
N THR A 517 -5.68 -15.00 30.81
CA THR A 517 -4.60 -15.47 29.91
C THR A 517 -4.43 -14.64 28.65
N ASP A 518 -5.44 -13.87 28.25
CA ASP A 518 -5.45 -13.24 26.93
C ASP A 518 -5.62 -11.72 26.98
N PHE A 519 -5.50 -11.12 28.17
CA PHE A 519 -5.57 -9.66 28.31
C PHE A 519 -4.21 -9.05 27.96
N LEU A 520 -3.97 -8.80 26.68
CA LEU A 520 -2.71 -8.25 26.16
C LEU A 520 -2.45 -6.86 26.75
N TYR A 521 -1.20 -6.60 27.15
CA TYR A 521 -0.75 -5.32 27.72
C TYR A 521 -1.54 -4.85 28.95
N GLN A 522 -2.10 -5.79 29.73
CA GLN A 522 -2.95 -5.46 30.89
C GLN A 522 -2.27 -4.47 31.86
N THR A 523 -0.99 -4.63 32.13
CA THR A 523 -0.22 -3.76 33.02
C THR A 523 -0.08 -2.34 32.48
N ASP A 524 0.09 -2.19 31.16
CA ASP A 524 0.19 -0.89 30.50
C ASP A 524 -1.14 -0.13 30.63
N TRP A 525 -2.27 -0.81 30.36
CA TRP A 525 -3.59 -0.18 30.49
C TRP A 525 -3.91 0.22 31.92
N GLN A 526 -3.53 -0.60 32.91
CA GLN A 526 -3.70 -0.26 34.32
C GLN A 526 -2.87 0.95 34.74
N ARG A 527 -1.62 1.01 34.28
CA ARG A 527 -0.75 2.17 34.49
C ARG A 527 -1.37 3.42 33.86
N MET A 528 -1.73 3.37 32.59
CA MET A 528 -2.29 4.51 31.85
C MET A 528 -3.62 5.00 32.43
N LEU A 529 -4.45 4.10 32.98
CA LEU A 529 -5.66 4.49 33.74
C LEU A 529 -5.31 5.23 35.02
N ASN A 530 -4.33 4.73 35.79
CA ASN A 530 -3.91 5.35 37.04
C ASN A 530 -3.27 6.74 36.83
N ASP A 531 -2.51 6.88 35.76
CA ASP A 531 -1.82 8.11 35.39
C ASP A 531 -2.72 9.11 34.65
N GLY A 532 -3.96 8.70 34.29
CA GLY A 532 -4.96 9.54 33.63
C GLY A 532 -4.76 9.72 32.12
N VAL A 533 -3.82 9.03 31.50
CA VAL A 533 -3.62 8.98 30.04
C VAL A 533 -4.83 8.30 29.37
N LEU A 534 -5.29 7.20 29.96
CA LEU A 534 -6.52 6.51 29.59
C LEU A 534 -7.64 6.92 30.54
N THR A 535 -8.74 7.47 30.03
CA THR A 535 -9.87 7.93 30.82
C THR A 535 -10.81 6.78 31.20
N LYS A 536 -11.01 5.85 30.24
CA LYS A 536 -11.95 4.73 30.41
C LYS A 536 -11.46 3.49 29.65
N LEU A 537 -11.68 2.33 30.27
CA LEU A 537 -11.40 1.02 29.70
C LEU A 537 -12.61 0.11 29.92
N ASP A 538 -13.20 -0.37 28.83
CA ASP A 538 -14.19 -1.45 28.87
C ASP A 538 -13.60 -2.71 28.24
N VAL A 539 -13.83 -3.86 28.88
CA VAL A 539 -13.27 -5.14 28.43
C VAL A 539 -14.36 -6.17 28.15
N ALA A 540 -14.13 -7.00 27.16
CA ALA A 540 -15.04 -8.06 26.74
C ALA A 540 -14.26 -9.37 26.57
N PHE A 541 -14.56 -10.38 27.40
CA PHE A 541 -13.93 -11.70 27.31
C PHE A 541 -14.96 -12.75 26.92
N SER A 542 -14.82 -13.27 25.71
CA SER A 542 -15.87 -14.05 25.03
C SER A 542 -16.00 -15.49 25.50
N ARG A 543 -15.10 -15.97 26.38
CA ARG A 543 -15.10 -17.36 26.89
C ARG A 543 -15.06 -17.48 28.42
N ASP A 544 -15.22 -16.38 29.14
CA ASP A 544 -15.21 -16.39 30.61
C ASP A 544 -16.62 -16.57 31.21
N THR A 545 -17.66 -16.42 30.41
CA THR A 545 -19.07 -16.58 30.78
C THR A 545 -19.77 -17.52 29.79
N GLU A 546 -20.95 -18.04 30.23
CA GLU A 546 -21.78 -18.89 29.35
C GLU A 546 -22.22 -18.14 28.08
N GLU A 547 -22.60 -16.85 28.24
CA GLU A 547 -22.88 -15.96 27.12
C GLU A 547 -21.59 -15.29 26.64
N LYS A 548 -21.34 -15.36 25.35
CA LYS A 548 -20.19 -14.70 24.74
C LYS A 548 -20.38 -13.19 24.77
N VAL A 549 -19.40 -12.48 25.32
CA VAL A 549 -19.39 -11.02 25.34
C VAL A 549 -18.29 -10.51 24.44
N TYR A 550 -18.66 -9.65 23.50
CA TYR A 550 -17.75 -8.99 22.56
C TYR A 550 -17.76 -7.46 22.74
N VAL A 551 -16.85 -6.77 22.10
CA VAL A 551 -16.69 -5.30 22.26
C VAL A 551 -17.95 -4.52 21.86
N GLN A 552 -18.70 -4.96 20.84
CA GLN A 552 -19.95 -4.32 20.43
C GLN A 552 -21.04 -4.34 21.51
N GLN A 553 -21.10 -5.38 22.37
CA GLN A 553 -22.00 -5.38 23.51
C GLN A 553 -21.61 -4.30 24.54
N ARG A 554 -20.29 -4.15 24.81
CA ARG A 554 -19.80 -3.07 25.69
C ARG A 554 -20.10 -1.68 25.13
N MET A 555 -20.03 -1.51 23.81
CA MET A 555 -20.45 -0.27 23.15
C MET A 555 -21.93 0.02 23.39
N LEU A 556 -22.81 -0.96 23.19
CA LEU A 556 -24.27 -0.82 23.40
C LEU A 556 -24.61 -0.54 24.86
N GLU A 557 -24.00 -1.23 25.81
CA GLU A 557 -24.17 -1.00 27.24
C GLU A 557 -23.84 0.43 27.66
N ASN A 558 -22.80 1.01 27.01
CA ASN A 558 -22.34 2.37 27.26
C ASN A 558 -22.82 3.36 26.18
N GLY A 559 -23.84 3.00 25.39
CA GLY A 559 -24.23 3.73 24.19
C GLY A 559 -24.53 5.21 24.41
N ARG A 560 -25.19 5.56 25.52
CA ARG A 560 -25.48 6.96 25.87
C ARG A 560 -24.21 7.79 26.11
N GLU A 561 -23.22 7.22 26.78
CA GLU A 561 -21.94 7.90 27.01
C GLU A 561 -21.13 8.00 25.72
N LEU A 562 -21.10 6.92 24.92
CA LEU A 562 -20.43 6.90 23.65
C LEU A 562 -21.00 7.97 22.70
N TYR A 563 -22.32 8.06 22.58
CA TYR A 563 -22.97 9.10 21.78
C TYR A 563 -22.63 10.52 22.29
N LYS A 564 -22.61 10.70 23.63
CA LYS A 564 -22.20 11.98 24.23
C LYS A 564 -20.77 12.36 23.82
N TRP A 565 -19.83 11.42 23.81
CA TRP A 565 -18.45 11.70 23.36
C TRP A 565 -18.41 12.05 21.87
N LEU A 566 -19.23 11.42 21.01
CA LEU A 566 -19.35 11.79 19.60
C LEU A 566 -19.80 13.25 19.43
N GLU A 567 -20.80 13.69 20.21
CA GLU A 567 -21.29 15.08 20.20
C GLU A 567 -20.24 16.06 20.76
N GLU A 568 -19.36 15.62 21.64
CA GLU A 568 -18.22 16.38 22.15
C GLU A 568 -17.04 16.44 21.14
N GLY A 569 -17.18 15.84 19.96
CA GLY A 569 -16.19 15.87 18.89
C GLY A 569 -15.21 14.70 18.90
N ALA A 570 -15.50 13.61 19.63
CA ALA A 570 -14.62 12.46 19.67
C ALA A 570 -14.39 11.83 18.29
N HIS A 571 -13.17 11.34 18.08
CA HIS A 571 -12.82 10.48 16.95
C HIS A 571 -12.95 9.01 17.38
N VAL A 572 -13.44 8.17 16.47
CA VAL A 572 -13.61 6.73 16.66
C VAL A 572 -12.65 5.97 15.77
N TYR A 573 -11.91 5.07 16.36
CA TYR A 573 -10.94 4.20 15.68
C TYR A 573 -11.30 2.75 15.89
N VAL A 574 -11.28 1.95 14.81
CA VAL A 574 -11.58 0.51 14.85
C VAL A 574 -10.42 -0.23 14.20
N CYS A 575 -9.82 -1.18 14.92
CA CYS A 575 -8.74 -2.01 14.38
C CYS A 575 -8.93 -3.49 14.74
N GLY A 576 -8.67 -4.39 13.77
CA GLY A 576 -8.71 -5.85 13.93
C GLY A 576 -9.49 -6.58 12.84
N ASP A 577 -10.22 -7.65 13.19
CA ASP A 577 -10.92 -8.52 12.24
C ASP A 577 -11.95 -7.78 11.39
N GLU A 578 -11.74 -7.82 10.06
CA GLU A 578 -12.61 -7.18 9.09
C GLU A 578 -13.96 -7.90 8.96
N LYS A 579 -13.91 -9.24 8.84
CA LYS A 579 -15.06 -10.05 8.39
C LYS A 579 -16.23 -10.08 9.36
N HIS A 580 -15.97 -10.01 10.66
CA HIS A 580 -16.99 -10.12 11.69
C HIS A 580 -16.99 -8.89 12.61
N MET A 581 -15.86 -8.64 13.27
CA MET A 581 -15.77 -7.60 14.31
C MET A 581 -16.08 -6.20 13.77
N ALA A 582 -15.49 -5.82 12.64
CA ALA A 582 -15.70 -4.47 12.11
C ALA A 582 -17.15 -4.22 11.67
N HIS A 583 -17.83 -5.23 11.11
CA HIS A 583 -19.25 -5.16 10.78
C HIS A 583 -20.12 -5.02 12.02
N ASP A 584 -19.86 -5.83 13.04
CA ASP A 584 -20.62 -5.81 14.30
C ASP A 584 -20.43 -4.48 15.05
N VAL A 585 -19.21 -3.95 15.08
CA VAL A 585 -18.89 -2.64 15.67
C VAL A 585 -19.61 -1.51 14.93
N GLN A 586 -19.61 -1.54 13.59
CA GLN A 586 -20.31 -0.54 12.79
C GLN A 586 -21.82 -0.60 13.00
N ALA A 587 -22.40 -1.80 13.06
CA ALA A 587 -23.82 -1.99 13.36
C ALA A 587 -24.19 -1.43 14.74
N ALA A 588 -23.38 -1.75 15.76
CA ALA A 588 -23.58 -1.20 17.11
C ALA A 588 -23.48 0.33 17.16
N LEU A 589 -22.55 0.91 16.40
CA LEU A 589 -22.40 2.36 16.31
C LEU A 589 -23.61 3.03 15.66
N LEU A 590 -24.16 2.43 14.60
CA LEU A 590 -25.39 2.91 13.95
C LEU A 590 -26.60 2.84 14.91
N ASP A 591 -26.73 1.75 15.66
CA ASP A 591 -27.78 1.59 16.67
C ASP A 591 -27.66 2.65 17.78
N ILE A 592 -26.45 2.91 18.28
CA ILE A 592 -26.17 3.93 19.28
C ILE A 592 -26.55 5.31 18.77
N ILE A 593 -26.16 5.66 17.54
CA ILE A 593 -26.50 6.95 16.90
C ILE A 593 -28.02 7.07 16.72
N GLY A 594 -28.69 6.01 16.30
CA GLY A 594 -30.15 5.97 16.15
C GLY A 594 -30.87 6.16 17.48
N GLN A 595 -30.53 5.36 18.51
CA GLN A 595 -31.21 5.35 19.80
C GLN A 595 -30.94 6.60 20.62
N HIS A 596 -29.69 7.02 20.75
CA HIS A 596 -29.29 8.13 21.62
C HIS A 596 -29.25 9.48 20.90
N GLY A 597 -29.09 9.49 19.58
CA GLY A 597 -29.19 10.69 18.75
C GLY A 597 -30.59 10.97 18.22
N GLY A 598 -31.57 10.06 18.45
CA GLY A 598 -32.95 10.22 18.00
C GLY A 598 -33.04 10.26 16.45
N LYS A 599 -32.16 9.56 15.74
CA LYS A 599 -32.09 9.55 14.29
C LYS A 599 -32.79 8.33 13.70
N SER A 600 -33.39 8.48 12.49
CA SER A 600 -33.84 7.33 11.71
C SER A 600 -32.62 6.47 11.27
N PRO A 601 -32.82 5.23 10.81
CA PRO A 601 -31.72 4.43 10.28
C PRO A 601 -30.91 5.15 9.17
N GLU A 602 -31.60 5.84 8.25
CA GLU A 602 -30.97 6.63 7.20
C GLU A 602 -30.23 7.86 7.76
N GLY A 603 -30.80 8.47 8.81
CA GLY A 603 -30.17 9.58 9.52
C GLY A 603 -28.92 9.15 10.31
N ALA A 604 -28.93 7.95 10.88
CA ALA A 604 -27.77 7.38 11.56
C ALA A 604 -26.66 7.05 10.54
N ALA A 605 -27.01 6.46 9.41
CA ALA A 605 -26.06 6.19 8.33
C ALA A 605 -25.44 7.49 7.78
N ALA A 606 -26.25 8.51 7.54
CA ALA A 606 -25.77 9.83 7.08
C ALA A 606 -24.81 10.48 8.10
N TYR A 607 -25.10 10.38 9.40
CA TYR A 607 -24.22 10.87 10.47
C TYR A 607 -22.90 10.13 10.49
N LEU A 608 -22.91 8.80 10.34
CA LEU A 608 -21.69 8.00 10.28
C LEU A 608 -20.86 8.35 9.05
N THR A 609 -21.49 8.56 7.88
CA THR A 609 -20.82 9.03 6.67
C THR A 609 -20.17 10.40 6.89
N GLU A 610 -20.85 11.31 7.59
CA GLU A 610 -20.28 12.62 7.92
C GLU A 610 -19.04 12.48 8.82
N LEU A 611 -19.06 11.57 9.81
CA LEU A 611 -17.89 11.27 10.63
C LEU A 611 -16.71 10.74 9.79
N GLN A 612 -16.97 9.88 8.81
CA GLN A 612 -15.96 9.39 7.87
C GLN A 612 -15.37 10.50 7.01
N GLU A 613 -16.21 11.35 6.45
CA GLU A 613 -15.78 12.50 5.63
C GLU A 613 -14.95 13.52 6.42
N GLN A 614 -15.26 13.69 7.71
CA GLN A 614 -14.50 14.53 8.64
C GLN A 614 -13.22 13.86 9.17
N GLY A 615 -12.94 12.60 8.82
CA GLY A 615 -11.83 11.82 9.37
C GLY A 615 -12.00 11.45 10.85
N ARG A 616 -13.24 11.52 11.38
CA ARG A 616 -13.57 11.20 12.78
C ARG A 616 -13.97 9.74 13.00
N TYR A 617 -14.20 8.97 11.96
CA TYR A 617 -14.40 7.52 12.00
C TYR A 617 -13.40 6.87 11.05
N GLN A 618 -12.40 6.18 11.60
CA GLN A 618 -11.31 5.58 10.86
C GLN A 618 -11.19 4.09 11.20
N ARG A 619 -10.84 3.28 10.20
CA ARG A 619 -10.72 1.83 10.35
C ARG A 619 -9.38 1.35 9.78
N ASP A 620 -8.71 0.47 10.53
CA ASP A 620 -7.54 -0.30 10.09
C ASP A 620 -7.84 -1.79 10.34
N VAL A 621 -8.57 -2.40 9.40
CA VAL A 621 -9.12 -3.75 9.53
C VAL A 621 -8.55 -4.68 8.47
N TYR A 622 -8.31 -5.96 8.83
CA TYR A 622 -7.57 -6.94 8.03
C TYR A 622 -8.09 -8.38 8.23
#